data_a9875556b4d7cc48bb7380b42bd3c35f
#
_entry.id   a9875556b4d7cc48bb7380b42bd3c35f
#
_cell.length_a   1.000
_cell.length_b   1.000
_cell.length_c   1.000
_cell.angle_alpha   90.00
_cell.angle_beta   90.00
_cell.angle_gamma   90.00
#
_symmetry.space_group_name_H-M   'P 1'
#
loop_
_entity.id
_entity.type
_entity.pdbx_description
1 polymer ?
#
loop_
_entity_poly.entity_id
_entity_poly.type
_entity_poly.pdbx_seq_one_letter_code
_entity_poly.pdbx_strand_id
1 'polypeptide(L)' 'MEKLYIIVPAYNEAENIRRLIDDWYPVIERHPGNGESRLVVINDGSQDRTYEILKECARSRPLLEPLTKPNGGH' A
#
# COMPACT_ATOMS: atom_id res chain seq x y z
N MET A 1 -4.83 1.01 22.69
CA MET A 1 -4.85 1.73 21.43
C MET A 1 -5.32 0.85 20.30
N GLU A 2 -6.21 1.41 19.50
CA GLU A 2 -6.74 0.64 18.39
C GLU A 2 -5.82 0.72 17.19
N LYS A 3 -5.66 -0.39 16.49
CA LYS A 3 -4.93 -0.42 15.26
C LYS A 3 -5.88 -0.17 14.09
N LEU A 4 -5.36 0.44 13.04
CA LEU A 4 -6.11 0.81 11.87
C LEU A 4 -5.52 0.12 10.64
N TYR A 5 -6.36 -0.55 9.87
CA TYR A 5 -5.95 -1.13 8.61
C TYR A 5 -6.70 -0.42 7.49
N ILE A 6 -5.95 0.13 6.54
CA ILE A 6 -6.54 0.70 5.33
C ILE A 6 -6.08 -0.19 4.18
N ILE A 7 -7.02 -0.72 3.43
CA ILE A 7 -6.73 -1.64 2.33
C ILE A 7 -7.12 -0.96 1.02
N VAL A 8 -6.14 -0.82 0.13
CA VAL A 8 -6.34 -0.12 -1.14
C VAL A 8 -5.91 -1.04 -2.28
N PRO A 9 -6.80 -1.35 -3.20
CA PRO A 9 -6.40 -2.10 -4.40
C PRO A 9 -5.72 -1.17 -5.40
N ALA A 10 -4.74 -1.69 -6.12
CA ALA A 10 -4.03 -0.94 -7.15
C ALA A 10 -3.86 -1.83 -8.39
N TYR A 11 -4.15 -1.23 -9.54
CA TYR A 11 -4.00 -1.93 -10.81
C TYR A 11 -3.48 -0.93 -11.84
N ASN A 12 -2.29 -1.22 -12.38
CA ASN A 12 -1.63 -0.35 -13.35
C ASN A 12 -1.58 1.11 -12.90
N GLU A 13 -1.14 1.31 -11.65
CA GLU A 13 -1.09 2.61 -11.01
C GLU A 13 0.32 3.17 -10.89
N ALA A 14 1.26 2.71 -11.75
CA ALA A 14 2.66 3.09 -11.61
C ALA A 14 2.86 4.60 -11.54
N GLU A 15 2.09 5.37 -12.32
CA GLU A 15 2.22 6.82 -12.34
C GLU A 15 1.68 7.49 -11.09
N ASN A 16 0.71 6.86 -10.43
CA ASN A 16 0.00 7.48 -9.32
C ASN A 16 0.22 6.81 -7.98
N ILE A 17 0.93 5.67 -7.96
CA ILE A 17 1.02 4.89 -6.73
C ILE A 17 1.74 5.64 -5.61
N ARG A 18 2.78 6.42 -5.93
CA ARG A 18 3.49 7.21 -4.92
C ARG A 18 2.58 8.26 -4.32
N ARG A 19 1.79 8.91 -5.15
CA ARG A 19 0.84 9.93 -4.67
C ARG A 19 -0.24 9.29 -3.82
N LEU A 20 -0.75 8.14 -4.21
CA LEU A 20 -1.75 7.42 -3.44
C LEU A 20 -1.20 7.10 -2.05
N ILE A 21 0.03 6.62 -1.98
CA ILE A 21 0.67 6.32 -0.70
C ILE A 21 0.85 7.59 0.12
N ASP A 22 1.30 8.66 -0.52
CA ASP A 22 1.50 9.93 0.18
C ASP A 22 0.19 10.53 0.70
N ASP A 23 -0.92 10.23 0.05
CA ASP A 23 -2.22 10.69 0.50
C ASP A 23 -2.73 9.89 1.71
N TRP A 24 -2.45 8.60 1.75
CA TRP A 24 -3.02 7.71 2.77
C TRP A 24 -2.09 7.41 3.93
N TYR A 25 -0.78 7.37 3.68
CA TYR A 25 0.15 6.99 4.73
C TYR A 25 0.10 7.91 5.96
N PRO A 26 -0.06 9.24 5.80
CA PRO A 26 -0.18 10.09 6.99
C PRO A 26 -1.36 9.75 7.89
N VAL A 27 -2.44 9.21 7.33
CA VAL A 27 -3.58 8.77 8.13
C VAL A 27 -3.17 7.60 9.03
N ILE A 28 -2.41 6.66 8.48
CA ILE A 28 -1.89 5.53 9.26
C ILE A 28 -0.93 6.03 10.34
N GLU A 29 -0.09 7.00 10.02
CA GLU A 29 0.86 7.53 10.99
C GLU A 29 0.20 8.22 12.17
N ARG A 30 -1.00 8.78 11.95
CA ARG A 30 -1.76 9.40 13.04
C ARG A 30 -2.43 8.37 13.95
N HIS A 31 -2.58 7.14 13.47
CA HIS A 31 -3.24 6.07 14.21
C HIS A 31 -2.40 4.80 14.16
N PRO A 32 -1.19 4.86 14.73
CA PRO A 32 -0.23 3.77 14.51
C PRO A 32 -0.53 2.48 15.28
N GLY A 33 -1.42 2.52 16.29
CA GLY A 33 -1.79 1.31 17.01
C GLY A 33 -0.62 0.57 17.62
N ASN A 34 0.34 1.28 18.23
CA ASN A 34 1.57 0.70 18.75
C ASN A 34 2.41 0.05 17.65
N GLY A 35 2.33 0.55 16.44
CA GLY A 35 3.08 0.02 15.31
C GLY A 35 2.40 -1.15 14.61
N GLU A 36 1.17 -1.45 14.97
CA GLU A 36 0.44 -2.57 14.36
C GLU A 36 -0.49 -2.13 13.23
N SER A 37 -0.75 -0.83 13.11
CA SER A 37 -1.55 -0.33 11.99
C SER A 37 -0.81 -0.53 10.66
N ARG A 38 -1.57 -0.71 9.59
CA ARG A 38 -0.96 -0.93 8.27
C ARG A 38 -1.78 -0.26 7.18
N LEU A 39 -1.06 0.33 6.24
CA LEU A 39 -1.64 0.67 4.95
C LEU A 39 -1.29 -0.49 4.01
N VAL A 40 -2.30 -1.26 3.67
CA VAL A 40 -2.11 -2.43 2.81
C VAL A 40 -2.50 -2.05 1.40
N VAL A 41 -1.55 -2.10 0.48
CA VAL A 41 -1.82 -1.81 -0.92
C VAL A 41 -1.67 -3.12 -1.69
N ILE A 42 -2.76 -3.54 -2.32
CA ILE A 42 -2.80 -4.82 -3.02
C ILE A 42 -2.63 -4.59 -4.51
N ASN A 43 -1.52 -5.07 -5.04
CA ASN A 43 -1.29 -5.03 -6.48
C ASN A 43 -2.12 -6.15 -7.12
N ASP A 44 -3.11 -5.76 -7.91
CA ASP A 44 -4.04 -6.71 -8.53
C ASP A 44 -3.58 -7.08 -9.94
N GLY A 45 -2.45 -7.75 -10.03
CA GLY A 45 -1.93 -8.25 -11.29
C GLY A 45 -1.53 -7.19 -12.29
N SER A 46 -0.98 -6.08 -11.80
CA SER A 46 -0.55 -4.99 -12.69
C SER A 46 0.49 -5.48 -13.69
N GLN A 47 0.41 -4.97 -14.91
CA GLN A 47 1.37 -5.29 -15.96
C GLN A 47 2.46 -4.24 -16.09
N ASP A 48 2.36 -3.16 -15.34
CA ASP A 48 3.38 -2.11 -15.30
C ASP A 48 4.25 -2.28 -14.05
N ARG A 49 4.96 -1.23 -13.68
CA ARG A 49 5.88 -1.27 -12.55
C ARG A 49 5.23 -0.96 -11.20
N THR A 50 3.91 -1.02 -11.12
CA THR A 50 3.19 -0.67 -9.89
C THR A 50 3.76 -1.38 -8.67
N TYR A 51 3.91 -2.70 -8.74
CA TYR A 51 4.37 -3.47 -7.58
C TYR A 51 5.81 -3.16 -7.21
N GLU A 52 6.67 -2.95 -8.21
CA GLU A 52 8.06 -2.60 -7.94
C GLU A 52 8.17 -1.27 -7.20
N ILE A 53 7.40 -0.27 -7.65
CA ILE A 53 7.39 1.04 -7.02
C ILE A 53 6.82 0.94 -5.61
N LEU A 54 5.78 0.14 -5.44
CA LEU A 54 5.16 -0.09 -4.14
C LEU A 54 6.15 -0.68 -3.15
N LYS A 55 6.92 -1.68 -3.58
CA LYS A 55 7.94 -2.29 -2.72
C LYS A 55 9.03 -1.29 -2.35
N GLU A 56 9.43 -0.44 -3.30
CA GLU A 56 10.40 0.61 -3.03
C GLU A 56 9.90 1.57 -1.96
N CYS A 57 8.66 1.99 -2.10
CA CYS A 57 8.05 2.91 -1.12
C CYS A 57 8.00 2.28 0.27
N ALA A 58 7.79 0.98 0.34
CA ALA A 58 7.69 0.29 1.63
C ALA A 58 9.00 0.25 2.39
N ARG A 59 10.13 0.40 1.70
CA ARG A 59 11.44 0.37 2.35
C ARG A 59 11.61 1.45 3.40
N SER A 60 11.01 2.61 3.17
CA SER A 60 11.11 3.75 4.10
C SER A 60 9.83 3.98 4.87
N ARG A 61 8.85 3.10 4.73
CA ARG A 61 7.54 3.26 5.36
C ARG A 61 7.16 1.95 6.06
N PRO A 62 7.54 1.80 7.34
CA PRO A 62 7.35 0.51 8.03
C PRO A 62 5.89 0.10 8.18
N LEU A 63 4.96 1.04 8.09
CA LEU A 63 3.55 0.71 8.21
C LEU A 63 2.87 0.48 6.85
N LEU A 64 3.64 0.51 5.78
CA LEU A 64 3.14 0.20 4.44
C LEU A 64 3.41 -1.27 4.14
N GLU A 65 2.36 -2.00 3.81
CA GLU A 65 2.48 -3.42 3.49
C GLU A 65 2.07 -3.66 2.04
N PRO A 66 3.04 -3.97 1.16
CA PRO A 66 2.70 -4.29 -0.22
C PRO A 66 2.32 -5.75 -0.36
N LEU A 67 1.22 -5.99 -1.04
CA LEU A 67 0.79 -7.35 -1.38
C LEU A 67 0.57 -7.43 -2.88
N THR A 68 0.65 -8.64 -3.41
CA THR A 68 0.37 -8.85 -4.82
C THR A 68 -0.45 -10.11 -5.00
N LYS A 69 -1.29 -10.11 -6.01
CA LYS A 69 -2.06 -11.28 -6.39
C LYS A 69 -2.21 -11.29 -7.91
N PRO A 70 -2.43 -12.47 -8.53
CA PRO A 70 -2.63 -12.53 -9.97
C PRO A 70 -3.90 -11.79 -10.38
N ASN A 71 -3.83 -11.09 -11.52
CA ASN A 71 -5.01 -10.48 -12.10
C ASN A 71 -5.93 -11.61 -12.62
N GLY A 72 -7.22 -11.35 -12.57
CA GLY A 72 -8.16 -12.32 -13.07
C GLY A 72 -8.47 -13.44 -12.11
N GLY A 73 -8.00 -13.34 -10.89
CA GLY A 73 -8.35 -14.28 -9.84
C GLY A 73 -9.78 -14.15 -9.39
N HIS A 74 -10.56 -13.58 -10.24
CA HIS A 74 -11.98 -13.37 -9.99
C HIS A 74 -12.79 -14.03 -11.08
#